data_8dbbb21c2183d48969d4d169712e8c41
#
_entry.id   8dbbb21c2183d48969d4d169712e8c41
#
_cell.length_a   1.000
_cell.length_b   1.000
_cell.length_c   1.000
_cell.angle_alpha   90.00
_cell.angle_beta   90.00
_cell.angle_gamma   90.00
#
_symmetry.space_group_name_H-M   'P 1'
#
loop_
_entity.id
_entity.type
_entity.pdbx_description
1 polymer ?
#
loop_
_entity_poly.entity_id
_entity_poly.type
_entity_poly.pdbx_seq_one_letter_code
_entity_poly.pdbx_strand_id
1 'polypeptide(L)'
;MGKILIVDDSSTVRDEVAGFLVKNGMEVLTAVDGRDGLDKLKHDADIRLVVCDVNMPNMDGLTMAEKLRSELGNTQVNIIMLTTESNPSMKERGKAAGVKGWIVKPFKGDSVVETFRKLSA
;
A
#
# COMPACT_ATOMS: atom_id res chain seq x y z
N MET A 1 3.86 16.47 5.49
CA MET A 1 3.07 15.36 4.96
C MET A 1 4.01 14.26 4.48
N GLY A 2 3.70 13.00 4.77
CA GLY A 2 4.54 11.88 4.36
C GLY A 2 4.29 11.43 2.92
N LYS A 3 5.18 10.57 2.44
CA LYS A 3 5.05 9.99 1.11
C LYS A 3 4.12 8.78 1.12
N ILE A 4 3.51 8.50 -0.02
CA ILE A 4 2.67 7.32 -0.23
C ILE A 4 3.40 6.38 -1.20
N LEU A 5 3.50 5.10 -0.84
CA LEU A 5 4.07 4.07 -1.68
C LEU A 5 2.95 3.22 -2.27
N ILE A 6 2.89 3.14 -3.60
CA ILE A 6 1.94 2.28 -4.31
C ILE A 6 2.68 1.01 -4.74
N VAL A 7 2.21 -0.15 -4.29
CA VAL A 7 2.83 -1.44 -4.60
C VAL A 7 1.83 -2.28 -5.39
N ASP A 8 2.11 -2.50 -6.66
CA ASP A 8 1.24 -3.27 -7.55
C ASP A 8 2.06 -3.72 -8.76
N ASP A 9 1.87 -4.96 -9.20
CA ASP A 9 2.59 -5.48 -10.37
C ASP A 9 2.00 -4.99 -11.70
N SER A 10 0.81 -4.39 -11.67
CA SER A 10 0.19 -3.79 -12.86
C SER A 10 0.65 -2.34 -13.03
N SER A 11 1.35 -2.06 -14.13
CA SER A 11 1.76 -0.69 -14.44
C SER A 11 0.56 0.22 -14.65
N THR A 12 -0.52 -0.30 -15.22
CA THR A 12 -1.76 0.46 -15.42
C THR A 12 -2.33 0.94 -14.08
N VAL A 13 -2.40 0.04 -13.09
CA VAL A 13 -2.91 0.40 -11.76
C VAL A 13 -1.97 1.39 -11.08
N ARG A 14 -0.64 1.14 -11.12
CA ARG A 14 0.33 2.07 -10.54
C ARG A 14 0.16 3.48 -11.11
N ASP A 15 0.07 3.58 -12.43
CA ASP A 15 -0.04 4.88 -13.11
C ASP A 15 -1.36 5.57 -12.76
N GLU A 16 -2.45 4.83 -12.73
CA GLU A 16 -3.78 5.37 -12.38
C GLU A 16 -3.80 5.93 -10.96
N VAL A 17 -3.36 5.13 -10.00
CA VAL A 17 -3.39 5.52 -8.58
C VAL A 17 -2.40 6.64 -8.32
N ALA A 18 -1.16 6.49 -8.79
CA ALA A 18 -0.12 7.50 -8.60
C ALA A 18 -0.52 8.83 -9.26
N GLY A 19 -1.01 8.79 -10.49
CA GLY A 19 -1.44 9.99 -11.21
C GLY A 19 -2.53 10.75 -10.47
N PHE A 20 -3.52 10.03 -9.95
CA PHE A 20 -4.60 10.64 -9.19
C PHE A 20 -4.08 11.30 -7.90
N LEU A 21 -3.22 10.62 -7.17
CA LEU A 21 -2.70 11.13 -5.90
C LEU A 21 -1.76 12.33 -6.10
N VAL A 22 -0.91 12.29 -7.12
CA VAL A 22 -0.04 13.42 -7.47
C VAL A 22 -0.88 14.64 -7.85
N LYS A 23 -1.93 14.45 -8.62
CA LYS A 23 -2.86 15.51 -9.00
C LYS A 23 -3.52 16.15 -7.79
N ASN A 24 -3.66 15.41 -6.70
CA ASN A 24 -4.23 15.90 -5.45
C ASN A 24 -3.15 16.37 -4.45
N GLY A 25 -1.94 16.64 -4.92
CA GLY A 25 -0.88 17.26 -4.13
C GLY A 25 -0.10 16.31 -3.25
N MET A 26 -0.18 14.99 -3.47
CA MET A 26 0.52 14.01 -2.67
C MET A 26 1.83 13.59 -3.33
N GLU A 27 2.83 13.29 -2.52
CA GLU A 27 4.12 12.77 -3.00
C GLU A 27 4.06 11.24 -3.02
N VAL A 28 4.33 10.64 -4.19
CA VAL A 28 4.10 9.21 -4.42
C VAL A 28 5.36 8.53 -4.95
N LEU A 29 5.64 7.33 -4.42
CA LEU A 29 6.61 6.40 -4.94
C LEU A 29 5.87 5.15 -5.39
N THR A 30 6.45 4.38 -6.30
CA THR A 30 5.85 3.14 -6.77
C THR A 30 6.81 1.97 -6.63
N ALA A 31 6.26 0.77 -6.46
CA ALA A 31 7.00 -0.48 -6.41
C ALA A 31 6.24 -1.55 -7.18
N VAL A 32 6.96 -2.50 -7.77
CA VAL A 32 6.38 -3.50 -8.69
C VAL A 32 5.93 -4.78 -8.00
N ASP A 33 6.40 -5.04 -6.78
CA ASP A 33 6.01 -6.20 -5.99
C ASP A 33 6.36 -5.97 -4.51
N GLY A 34 6.06 -6.97 -3.66
CA GLY A 34 6.31 -6.83 -2.23
C GLY A 34 7.79 -6.70 -1.87
N ARG A 35 8.66 -7.34 -2.63
CA ARG A 35 10.10 -7.27 -2.39
C ARG A 35 10.64 -5.87 -2.67
N ASP A 36 10.26 -5.30 -3.80
CA ASP A 36 10.59 -3.93 -4.18
C ASP A 36 10.01 -2.93 -3.16
N GLY A 37 8.77 -3.19 -2.71
CA GLY A 37 8.12 -2.37 -1.69
C GLY A 37 8.88 -2.36 -0.37
N LEU A 38 9.32 -3.54 0.12
CA LEU A 38 10.11 -3.62 1.34
C LEU A 38 11.43 -2.88 1.21
N ASP A 39 12.08 -2.99 0.06
CA ASP A 39 13.35 -2.30 -0.20
C ASP A 39 13.17 -0.78 -0.09
N LYS A 40 12.13 -0.24 -0.70
CA LYS A 40 11.84 1.19 -0.63
C LYS A 40 11.49 1.63 0.78
N LEU A 41 10.71 0.84 1.50
CA LEU A 41 10.36 1.14 2.89
C LEU A 41 11.57 1.11 3.81
N LYS A 42 12.54 0.25 3.53
CA LYS A 42 13.78 0.14 4.28
C LYS A 42 14.63 1.40 4.11
N HIS A 43 14.62 2.01 2.94
CA HIS A 43 15.53 3.12 2.58
C HIS A 43 14.87 4.50 2.62
N ASP A 44 13.57 4.60 2.83
CA ASP A 44 12.86 5.88 2.86
C ASP A 44 11.92 5.95 4.06
N ALA A 45 12.39 6.61 5.12
CA ALA A 45 11.64 6.75 6.36
C ALA A 45 10.46 7.74 6.26
N ASP A 46 10.38 8.48 5.15
CA ASP A 46 9.29 9.44 4.94
C ASP A 46 8.02 8.81 4.39
N ILE A 47 8.07 7.54 4.00
CA ILE A 47 6.87 6.82 3.57
C ILE A 47 5.98 6.58 4.78
N ARG A 48 4.75 7.09 4.74
CA ARG A 48 3.79 7.00 5.84
C ARG A 48 2.58 6.14 5.53
N LEU A 49 2.30 5.90 4.24
CA LEU A 49 1.19 5.09 3.80
C LEU A 49 1.65 4.19 2.65
N VAL A 50 1.26 2.92 2.72
CA VAL A 50 1.45 1.96 1.63
C VAL A 50 0.07 1.56 1.12
N VAL A 51 -0.14 1.65 -0.19
CA VAL A 51 -1.33 1.14 -0.87
C VAL A 51 -0.87 -0.04 -1.71
N CYS A 52 -1.31 -1.24 -1.39
CA CYS A 52 -0.69 -2.48 -1.86
C CYS A 52 -1.71 -3.48 -2.36
N ASP A 53 -1.43 -4.14 -3.49
CA ASP A 53 -2.18 -5.30 -3.93
C ASP A 53 -1.78 -6.53 -3.13
N VAL A 54 -2.66 -7.53 -3.06
CA VAL A 54 -2.36 -8.81 -2.43
C VAL A 54 -1.57 -9.72 -3.37
N ASN A 55 -2.11 -9.96 -4.57
CA ASN A 55 -1.53 -10.94 -5.49
C ASN A 55 -0.47 -10.31 -6.39
N MET A 56 0.79 -10.61 -6.11
CA MET A 56 1.94 -10.11 -6.87
C MET A 56 3.00 -11.21 -6.94
N PRO A 57 3.84 -11.23 -8.01
CA PRO A 57 4.95 -12.18 -8.07
C PRO A 57 6.03 -11.84 -7.04
N ASN A 58 6.92 -12.78 -6.79
CA ASN A 58 8.08 -12.67 -5.89
C ASN A 58 7.71 -12.55 -4.42
N MET A 59 6.81 -11.63 -4.05
CA MET A 59 6.31 -11.49 -2.69
C MET A 59 4.94 -10.81 -2.75
N ASP A 60 3.93 -11.46 -2.19
CA ASP A 60 2.57 -10.90 -2.14
C ASP A 60 2.46 -9.80 -1.08
N GLY A 61 1.35 -9.04 -1.15
CA GLY A 61 1.16 -7.88 -0.28
C GLY A 61 0.97 -8.22 1.18
N LEU A 62 0.36 -9.36 1.50
CA LEU A 62 0.18 -9.77 2.90
C LEU A 62 1.52 -10.18 3.51
N THR A 63 2.33 -10.92 2.77
CA THR A 63 3.68 -11.28 3.21
C THR A 63 4.53 -10.03 3.40
N MET A 64 4.43 -9.07 2.48
CA MET A 64 5.14 -7.79 2.62
C MET A 64 4.73 -7.07 3.91
N ALA A 65 3.43 -6.99 4.19
CA ALA A 65 2.92 -6.34 5.40
C ALA A 65 3.45 -7.02 6.66
N GLU A 66 3.43 -8.36 6.69
CA GLU A 66 3.94 -9.13 7.81
C GLU A 66 5.44 -8.89 8.03
N LYS A 67 6.23 -8.92 6.97
CA LYS A 67 7.67 -8.70 7.04
C LYS A 67 8.02 -7.27 7.45
N LEU A 68 7.24 -6.30 6.99
CA LEU A 68 7.42 -4.91 7.38
C LEU A 68 7.33 -4.76 8.91
N ARG A 69 6.36 -5.42 9.52
CA ARG A 69 6.16 -5.38 10.97
C ARG A 69 7.23 -6.20 11.72
N SER A 70 7.45 -7.45 11.28
CA SER A 70 8.30 -8.39 12.01
C SER A 70 9.79 -8.23 11.75
N GLU A 71 10.19 -8.03 10.50
CA GLU A 71 11.61 -7.97 10.11
C GLU A 71 12.17 -6.55 10.13
N LEU A 72 11.43 -5.58 9.62
CA LEU A 72 11.86 -4.19 9.64
C LEU A 72 11.47 -3.46 10.93
N GLY A 73 10.61 -4.06 11.75
CA GLY A 73 10.16 -3.46 12.99
C GLY A 73 9.36 -2.16 12.80
N ASN A 74 8.89 -1.91 11.58
CA ASN A 74 8.15 -0.69 11.28
C ASN A 74 6.68 -0.90 11.60
N THR A 75 6.21 -0.28 12.69
CA THR A 75 4.81 -0.29 13.11
C THR A 75 4.13 1.05 12.89
N GLN A 76 4.84 2.03 12.35
CA GLN A 76 4.37 3.40 12.18
C GLN A 76 3.66 3.62 10.84
N VAL A 77 4.13 2.96 9.77
CA VAL A 77 3.54 3.15 8.45
C VAL A 77 2.14 2.51 8.40
N ASN A 78 1.21 3.23 7.82
CA ASN A 78 -0.14 2.70 7.60
C ASN A 78 -0.18 1.91 6.30
N ILE A 79 -0.96 0.84 6.26
CA ILE A 79 -1.11 -0.01 5.08
C ILE A 79 -2.59 -0.12 4.73
N ILE A 80 -2.90 0.06 3.45
CA ILE A 80 -4.22 -0.19 2.88
C ILE A 80 -4.04 -1.17 1.73
N MET A 81 -4.90 -2.20 1.67
CA MET A 81 -4.93 -3.09 0.52
C MET A 81 -5.84 -2.52 -0.55
N LEU A 82 -5.39 -2.57 -1.81
CA LEU A 82 -6.18 -2.22 -2.98
C LEU A 82 -6.05 -3.40 -3.94
N THR A 83 -7.07 -4.24 -4.01
CA THR A 83 -6.97 -5.57 -4.61
C THR A 83 -8.32 -6.06 -5.11
N THR A 84 -8.31 -7.05 -5.99
CA THR A 84 -9.53 -7.78 -6.37
C THR A 84 -9.89 -8.86 -5.37
N GLU A 85 -8.97 -9.20 -4.45
CA GLU A 85 -9.21 -10.21 -3.41
C GLU A 85 -10.17 -9.71 -2.35
N SER A 86 -11.12 -10.58 -1.96
CA SER A 86 -12.06 -10.26 -0.90
C SER A 86 -12.28 -11.42 0.08
N ASN A 87 -11.38 -12.41 0.06
CA ASN A 87 -11.45 -13.59 0.90
C ASN A 87 -11.34 -13.22 2.40
N PRO A 88 -12.30 -13.68 3.24
CA PRO A 88 -12.29 -13.33 4.67
C PRO A 88 -11.03 -13.74 5.42
N SER A 89 -10.42 -14.89 5.09
CA SER A 89 -9.20 -15.33 5.76
C SER A 89 -8.01 -14.43 5.42
N MET A 90 -7.96 -13.91 4.20
CA MET A 90 -6.93 -12.96 3.78
C MET A 90 -7.11 -11.60 4.49
N LYS A 91 -8.35 -11.16 4.66
CA LYS A 91 -8.65 -9.93 5.40
C LYS A 91 -8.24 -10.06 6.87
N GLU A 92 -8.50 -11.21 7.49
CA GLU A 92 -8.07 -11.49 8.86
C GLU A 92 -6.55 -11.45 8.99
N ARG A 93 -5.85 -12.03 8.04
CA ARG A 93 -4.39 -12.02 7.99
C ARG A 93 -3.86 -10.58 7.86
N GLY A 94 -4.50 -9.76 7.02
CA GLY A 94 -4.15 -8.36 6.87
C GLY A 94 -4.37 -7.59 8.16
N LYS A 95 -5.50 -7.80 8.80
CA LYS A 95 -5.82 -7.16 10.08
C LYS A 95 -4.78 -7.50 11.15
N ALA A 96 -4.35 -8.74 11.22
CA ALA A 96 -3.31 -9.17 12.16
C ALA A 96 -1.97 -8.49 11.88
N ALA A 97 -1.68 -8.14 10.62
CA ALA A 97 -0.49 -7.39 10.24
C ALA A 97 -0.66 -5.88 10.36
N GLY A 98 -1.79 -5.42 10.91
CA GLY A 98 -2.05 -3.99 11.12
C GLY A 98 -2.52 -3.23 9.89
N VAL A 99 -3.07 -3.92 8.89
CA VAL A 99 -3.66 -3.28 7.72
C VAL A 99 -4.88 -2.48 8.14
N LYS A 100 -4.93 -1.21 7.75
CA LYS A 100 -5.96 -0.27 8.19
C LYS A 100 -7.22 -0.28 7.34
N GLY A 101 -7.12 -0.70 6.09
CA GLY A 101 -8.26 -0.71 5.18
C GLY A 101 -8.08 -1.71 4.06
N TRP A 102 -9.21 -2.10 3.47
CA TRP A 102 -9.26 -3.07 2.39
C TRP A 102 -10.19 -2.53 1.32
N ILE A 103 -9.64 -2.16 0.17
CA ILE A 103 -10.41 -1.59 -0.93
C ILE A 103 -10.41 -2.59 -2.07
N VAL A 104 -11.60 -2.94 -2.53
CA VAL A 104 -11.75 -3.84 -3.68
C VAL A 104 -11.71 -2.99 -4.96
N LYS A 105 -10.82 -3.37 -5.90
CA LYS A 105 -10.73 -2.70 -7.20
C LYS A 105 -12.09 -2.74 -7.91
N PRO A 106 -12.43 -1.72 -8.70
CA PRO A 106 -11.56 -0.66 -9.24
C PRO A 106 -11.30 0.47 -8.24
N PHE A 107 -10.19 1.17 -8.44
CA PHE A 107 -9.82 2.34 -7.64
C PHE A 107 -10.76 3.51 -7.95
N LYS A 108 -11.34 4.07 -6.89
CA LYS A 108 -12.23 5.25 -7.00
C LYS A 108 -11.66 6.36 -6.12
N GLY A 109 -10.76 7.14 -6.71
CA GLY A 109 -9.95 8.11 -5.98
C GLY A 109 -10.75 9.10 -5.16
N ASP A 110 -11.85 9.64 -5.72
CA ASP A 110 -12.65 10.64 -5.03
C ASP A 110 -13.22 10.13 -3.70
N SER A 111 -13.46 8.81 -3.59
CA SER A 111 -14.02 8.23 -2.37
C SER A 111 -12.98 7.98 -1.28
N VAL A 112 -11.68 8.00 -1.61
CA VAL A 112 -10.62 7.60 -0.67
C VAL A 112 -9.56 8.68 -0.45
N VAL A 113 -9.57 9.76 -1.21
CA VAL A 113 -8.49 10.76 -1.18
C VAL A 113 -8.30 11.35 0.23
N GLU A 114 -9.39 11.66 0.93
CA GLU A 114 -9.28 12.22 2.28
C GLU A 114 -8.73 11.22 3.29
N THR A 115 -9.11 9.95 3.15
CA THR A 115 -8.58 8.87 3.98
C THR A 115 -7.07 8.72 3.76
N PHE A 116 -6.64 8.73 2.49
CA PHE A 116 -5.21 8.62 2.17
C PHE A 116 -4.42 9.84 2.68
N ARG A 117 -5.02 11.02 2.60
CA ARG A 117 -4.41 12.24 3.12
C ARG A 117 -4.17 12.13 4.63
N LYS A 118 -5.17 11.67 5.37
CA LYS A 118 -5.08 11.44 6.81
C LYS A 118 -4.00 10.42 7.17
N LEU A 119 -4.00 9.28 6.48
CA LEU A 119 -3.12 8.17 6.81
C LEU A 119 -1.67 8.40 6.38
N SER A 120 -1.41 9.38 5.52
CA SER A 120 -0.07 9.75 5.07
C SER A 120 0.49 10.97 5.78
N ALA A 121 -0.26 11.55 6.67
CA ALA A 121 0.17 12.75 7.41
C ALA A 121 1.35 12.50 8.34
#